data_8c82129b6c939eaa7706e6383c0d1ff0
#
_entry.id   8c82129b6c939eaa7706e6383c0d1ff0
#
_cell.length_a   1.000
_cell.length_b   1.000
_cell.length_c   1.000
_cell.angle_alpha   90.00
_cell.angle_beta   90.00
_cell.angle_gamma   90.00
#
_symmetry.space_group_name_H-M   'P 1'
#
loop_
_entity.id
_entity.type
_entity.pdbx_description
1 polymer ?
#
loop_
_entity_poly.entity_id
_entity_poly.type
_entity_poly.pdbx_seq_one_letter_code
_entity_poly.pdbx_strand_id
1 'polypeptide(L)'
;GGCLIHKSQLQPWLNKNPNPTRAKLVSDALRFKHSDYFILTKGKGGKYRFVPIIGENRDNIVDRIAHTPKGEKVWQYVNTNADIHSYRSDYATTLYKDYARPIESIPYDRVDTLGRKRQSEVYHCRKDEKGKKLDRVAMVTASKALGHNRVEVIANNYLRGL
;
A
#
# COMPACT_ATOMS: atom_id res chain seq x y z
N GLY A 1 18.03 -4.69 9.51
CA GLY A 1 16.85 -3.95 9.87
C GLY A 1 16.36 -3.10 8.73
N GLY A 2 15.05 -3.12 8.48
CA GLY A 2 14.44 -2.24 7.53
C GLY A 2 14.73 -0.78 7.88
N CYS A 3 14.98 0.05 6.87
CA CYS A 3 15.14 1.47 7.10
C CYS A 3 13.79 2.11 7.36
N LEU A 4 13.57 2.54 8.60
CA LEU A 4 12.47 3.45 8.92
C LEU A 4 12.79 4.82 8.33
N ILE A 5 11.85 5.38 7.59
CA ILE A 5 12.00 6.70 6.97
C ILE A 5 10.73 7.53 7.16
N HIS A 6 10.88 8.77 7.57
CA HIS A 6 9.80 9.74 7.63
C HIS A 6 9.54 10.30 6.22
N LYS A 7 8.31 10.69 5.93
CA LYS A 7 7.93 11.27 4.62
C LYS A 7 8.81 12.43 4.18
N SER A 8 9.25 13.27 5.12
CA SER A 8 10.15 14.40 4.84
C SER A 8 11.55 13.98 4.39
N GLN A 9 11.94 12.72 4.62
CA GLN A 9 13.24 12.17 4.27
C GLN A 9 13.25 11.45 2.91
N LEU A 10 12.10 11.29 2.27
CA LEU A 10 11.99 10.58 0.99
C LEU A 10 12.76 11.29 -0.12
N GLN A 11 12.58 12.60 -0.25
CA GLN A 11 13.28 13.38 -1.28
C GLN A 11 14.79 13.45 -1.03
N PRO A 12 15.30 13.73 0.19
CA PRO A 12 16.72 13.63 0.49
C PRO A 12 17.31 12.25 0.20
N TRP A 13 16.56 11.18 0.49
CA TRP A 13 16.98 9.81 0.18
C TRP A 13 17.14 9.60 -1.34
N LEU A 14 16.21 10.12 -2.14
CA LEU A 14 16.32 10.07 -3.61
C LEU A 14 17.52 10.88 -4.10
N ASN A 15 17.74 12.06 -3.54
CA ASN A 15 18.81 12.97 -3.97
C ASN A 15 20.21 12.40 -3.71
N LYS A 16 20.38 11.52 -2.74
CA LYS A 16 21.67 10.85 -2.45
C LYS A 16 22.14 9.95 -3.60
N ASN A 17 21.21 9.34 -4.33
CA ASN A 17 21.52 8.44 -5.42
C ASN A 17 20.36 8.42 -6.43
N PRO A 18 20.15 9.53 -7.16
CA PRO A 18 19.00 9.66 -8.05
C PRO A 18 19.10 8.68 -9.22
N ASN A 19 18.04 7.92 -9.43
CA ASN A 19 17.85 7.07 -10.60
C ASN A 19 16.35 6.82 -10.81
N PRO A 20 15.92 6.35 -12.01
CA PRO A 20 14.50 6.13 -12.29
C PRO A 20 13.79 5.17 -11.32
N THR A 21 14.48 4.12 -10.88
CA THR A 21 13.92 3.14 -9.93
C THR A 21 13.62 3.78 -8.58
N ARG A 22 14.57 4.55 -8.02
CA ARG A 22 14.37 5.27 -6.77
C ARG A 22 13.31 6.36 -6.88
N ALA A 23 13.29 7.07 -8.00
CA ALA A 23 12.27 8.08 -8.27
C ALA A 23 10.87 7.48 -8.26
N LYS A 24 10.69 6.31 -8.86
CA LYS A 24 9.42 5.58 -8.84
C LYS A 24 9.02 5.15 -7.43
N LEU A 25 9.97 4.64 -6.64
CA LEU A 25 9.71 4.24 -5.24
C LEU A 25 9.21 5.42 -4.41
N VAL A 26 9.83 6.58 -4.54
CA VAL A 26 9.41 7.80 -3.84
C VAL A 26 8.06 8.28 -4.34
N SER A 27 7.82 8.28 -5.65
CA SER A 27 6.52 8.65 -6.23
C SER A 27 5.40 7.74 -5.73
N ASP A 28 5.63 6.44 -5.66
CA ASP A 28 4.67 5.48 -5.14
C ASP A 28 4.40 5.68 -3.64
N ALA A 29 5.45 5.99 -2.86
CA ALA A 29 5.31 6.29 -1.44
C ALA A 29 4.49 7.57 -1.18
N LEU A 30 4.69 8.60 -1.99
CA LEU A 30 3.97 9.87 -1.85
C LEU A 30 2.46 9.77 -2.12
N ARG A 31 1.98 8.67 -2.68
CA ARG A 31 0.55 8.39 -2.79
C ARG A 31 -0.13 8.18 -1.45
N PHE A 32 0.63 7.71 -0.44
CA PHE A 32 0.12 7.46 0.91
C PHE A 32 0.12 8.76 1.73
N LYS A 33 -0.75 9.69 1.37
CA LYS A 33 -0.80 11.06 1.93
C LYS A 33 -1.10 11.10 3.43
N HIS A 34 -1.76 10.06 3.96
CA HIS A 34 -2.11 9.97 5.37
C HIS A 34 -1.06 9.26 6.22
N SER A 35 0.03 8.80 5.62
CA SER A 35 1.11 8.09 6.31
C SER A 35 2.34 8.99 6.45
N ASP A 36 2.90 9.03 7.65
CA ASP A 36 4.07 9.84 7.94
C ASP A 36 5.37 9.03 7.89
N TYR A 37 5.30 7.74 8.17
CA TYR A 37 6.45 6.84 8.24
C TYR A 37 6.31 5.65 7.31
N PHE A 38 7.44 5.24 6.75
CA PHE A 38 7.54 4.11 5.84
C PHE A 38 8.69 3.19 6.24
N ILE A 39 8.58 1.94 5.85
CA ILE A 39 9.67 0.96 5.94
C ILE A 39 10.12 0.63 4.52
N LEU A 40 11.40 0.78 4.23
CA LEU A 40 11.99 0.29 2.99
C LEU A 40 12.20 -1.22 3.11
N THR A 41 11.49 -1.99 2.33
CA THR A 41 11.57 -3.45 2.33
C THR A 41 12.01 -3.99 0.98
N LYS A 42 12.62 -5.17 1.02
CA LYS A 42 12.97 -5.94 -0.17
C LYS A 42 12.05 -7.14 -0.25
N GLY A 43 11.23 -7.20 -1.30
CA GLY A 43 10.26 -8.27 -1.51
C GLY A 43 10.79 -9.39 -2.41
N LYS A 44 9.89 -10.29 -2.78
CA LYS A 44 10.15 -11.38 -3.71
C LYS A 44 10.72 -10.84 -5.03
N GLY A 45 11.73 -11.50 -5.55
CA GLY A 45 12.42 -11.08 -6.78
C GLY A 45 13.37 -9.89 -6.59
N GLY A 46 13.72 -9.55 -5.36
CA GLY A 46 14.67 -8.50 -5.06
C GLY A 46 14.14 -7.07 -5.21
N LYS A 47 12.86 -6.91 -5.45
CA LYS A 47 12.23 -5.59 -5.64
C LYS A 47 12.05 -4.87 -4.31
N TYR A 48 12.49 -3.61 -4.26
CA TYR A 48 12.28 -2.74 -3.11
C TYR A 48 10.94 -2.03 -3.19
N ARG A 49 10.39 -1.68 -2.03
CA ARG A 49 9.25 -0.78 -1.90
C ARG A 49 9.23 -0.10 -0.55
N PHE A 50 8.61 1.06 -0.49
CA PHE A 50 8.26 1.72 0.77
C PHE A 50 6.88 1.24 1.21
N VAL A 51 6.80 0.67 2.41
CA VAL A 51 5.55 0.19 2.99
C VAL A 51 5.11 1.20 4.05
N PRO A 52 3.91 1.80 3.90
CA PRO A 52 3.42 2.76 4.90
C PRO A 52 3.07 2.06 6.21
N ILE A 53 3.42 2.68 7.32
CA ILE A 53 3.02 2.24 8.65
C ILE A 53 1.67 2.90 8.97
N ILE A 54 0.67 2.08 9.21
CA ILE A 54 -0.72 2.52 9.40
C ILE A 54 -1.35 1.83 10.62
N GLY A 55 -2.55 2.28 10.97
CA GLY A 55 -3.37 1.68 12.01
C GLY A 55 -3.15 2.30 13.39
N GLU A 56 -3.88 1.79 14.37
CA GLU A 56 -3.88 2.31 15.74
C GLU A 56 -2.53 2.14 16.44
N ASN A 57 -1.79 1.09 16.09
CA ASN A 57 -0.49 0.78 16.68
C ASN A 57 0.70 1.41 15.97
N ARG A 58 0.47 2.31 15.02
CA ARG A 58 1.54 2.90 14.20
C ARG A 58 2.63 3.56 15.04
N ASP A 59 2.28 4.30 16.07
CA ASP A 59 3.25 5.00 16.92
C ASP A 59 4.12 4.01 17.70
N ASN A 60 3.52 2.94 18.24
CA ASN A 60 4.25 1.88 18.93
C ASN A 60 5.21 1.13 18.00
N ILE A 61 4.78 0.90 16.76
CA ILE A 61 5.60 0.24 15.72
C ILE A 61 6.80 1.13 15.37
N VAL A 62 6.55 2.41 15.14
CA VAL A 62 7.60 3.40 14.82
C VAL A 62 8.62 3.47 15.97
N ASP A 63 8.17 3.61 17.22
CA ASP A 63 9.02 3.66 18.38
C ASP A 63 9.87 2.40 18.53
N ARG A 64 9.26 1.24 18.36
CA ARG A 64 9.97 -0.03 18.43
C ARG A 64 11.07 -0.15 17.37
N ILE A 65 10.78 0.25 16.15
CA ILE A 65 11.78 0.23 15.06
C ILE A 65 12.89 1.24 15.35
N ALA A 66 12.54 2.44 15.79
CA ALA A 66 13.50 3.51 16.08
C ALA A 66 14.47 3.13 17.22
N HIS A 67 14.01 2.37 18.21
CA HIS A 67 14.82 1.92 19.35
C HIS A 67 15.55 0.60 19.10
N THR A 68 15.33 -0.05 17.97
CA THR A 68 16.03 -1.30 17.63
C THR A 68 17.42 -0.98 17.07
N PRO A 69 18.51 -1.51 17.68
CA PRO A 69 19.86 -1.29 17.16
C PRO A 69 20.03 -1.79 15.73
N LYS A 70 20.90 -1.12 14.99
CA LYS A 70 21.20 -1.48 13.60
C LYS A 70 21.72 -2.93 13.53
N GLY A 71 21.12 -3.70 12.60
CA GLY A 71 21.48 -5.11 12.41
C GLY A 71 20.72 -6.10 13.29
N GLU A 72 19.95 -5.63 14.27
CA GLU A 72 19.10 -6.49 15.09
C GLU A 72 17.69 -6.62 14.50
N LYS A 73 17.02 -7.72 14.84
CA LYS A 73 15.62 -7.93 14.45
C LYS A 73 14.70 -7.09 15.33
N VAL A 74 13.76 -6.41 14.71
CA VAL A 74 12.73 -5.64 15.43
C VAL A 74 11.83 -6.56 16.26
N TRP A 75 11.45 -7.71 15.69
CA TRP A 75 10.73 -8.78 16.37
C TRP A 75 11.61 -10.04 16.35
N GLN A 76 12.02 -10.50 17.52
CA GLN A 76 12.86 -11.68 17.65
C GLN A 76 12.08 -12.97 17.45
N TYR A 77 10.79 -12.94 17.78
CA TYR A 77 9.91 -14.09 17.70
C TYR A 77 8.61 -13.72 16.99
N VAL A 78 8.25 -14.52 16.00
CA VAL A 78 6.93 -14.49 15.37
C VAL A 78 6.32 -15.88 15.56
N ASN A 79 5.10 -15.94 16.09
CA ASN A 79 4.40 -17.19 16.32
C ASN A 79 4.24 -17.93 14.98
N THR A 80 4.67 -19.19 14.93
CA THR A 80 4.54 -20.04 13.72
C THR A 80 3.09 -20.29 13.32
N ASN A 81 2.15 -20.18 14.28
CA ASN A 81 0.71 -20.31 14.04
C ASN A 81 0.04 -18.98 13.68
N ALA A 82 0.80 -17.88 13.52
CA ALA A 82 0.26 -16.59 13.12
C ALA A 82 -0.34 -16.68 11.72
N ASP A 83 -1.58 -16.21 11.58
CA ASP A 83 -2.26 -16.13 10.29
C ASP A 83 -1.81 -14.89 9.52
N ILE A 84 -0.70 -15.03 8.81
CA ILE A 84 -0.11 -13.93 8.02
C ILE A 84 -1.07 -13.43 6.95
N HIS A 85 -1.87 -14.31 6.35
CA HIS A 85 -2.83 -13.92 5.34
C HIS A 85 -3.94 -13.03 5.92
N SER A 86 -4.43 -13.36 7.12
CA SER A 86 -5.41 -12.54 7.83
C SER A 86 -4.85 -11.15 8.15
N TYR A 87 -3.62 -11.04 8.64
CA TYR A 87 -2.97 -9.75 8.90
C TYR A 87 -2.80 -8.91 7.63
N ARG A 88 -2.43 -9.54 6.53
CA ARG A 88 -2.32 -8.85 5.23
C ARG A 88 -3.68 -8.38 4.74
N SER A 89 -4.73 -9.16 4.94
CA SER A 89 -6.11 -8.79 4.61
C SER A 89 -6.58 -7.60 5.43
N ASP A 90 -6.34 -7.59 6.73
CA ASP A 90 -6.68 -6.47 7.61
C ASP A 90 -5.94 -5.19 7.21
N TYR A 91 -4.66 -5.31 6.89
CA TYR A 91 -3.84 -4.20 6.42
C TYR A 91 -4.37 -3.61 5.10
N ALA A 92 -4.68 -4.47 4.13
CA ALA A 92 -5.24 -4.05 2.84
C ALA A 92 -6.60 -3.38 3.01
N THR A 93 -7.45 -3.94 3.86
CA THR A 93 -8.77 -3.38 4.17
C THR A 93 -8.67 -2.01 4.83
N THR A 94 -7.77 -1.86 5.80
CA THR A 94 -7.52 -0.58 6.47
C THR A 94 -7.04 0.47 5.50
N LEU A 95 -6.08 0.15 4.63
CA LEU A 95 -5.60 1.05 3.58
C LEU A 95 -6.71 1.41 2.60
N TYR A 96 -7.46 0.43 2.13
CA TYR A 96 -8.56 0.68 1.22
C TYR A 96 -9.56 1.67 1.82
N LYS A 97 -10.02 1.42 3.04
CA LYS A 97 -11.00 2.30 3.73
C LYS A 97 -10.47 3.71 3.95
N ASP A 98 -9.17 3.85 4.22
CA ASP A 98 -8.54 5.14 4.47
C ASP A 98 -8.48 6.02 3.21
N TYR A 99 -8.36 5.41 2.04
CA TYR A 99 -8.23 6.12 0.76
C TYR A 99 -9.47 6.03 -0.13
N ALA A 100 -10.44 5.18 0.18
CA ALA A 100 -11.63 4.99 -0.64
C ALA A 100 -12.53 6.22 -0.61
N ARG A 101 -12.96 6.63 -1.81
CA ARG A 101 -13.97 7.68 -1.99
C ARG A 101 -15.37 7.06 -2.00
N PRO A 102 -16.43 7.81 -1.63
CA PRO A 102 -17.79 7.36 -1.87
C PRO A 102 -17.99 7.02 -3.35
N ILE A 103 -18.59 5.86 -3.63
CA ILE A 103 -18.73 5.38 -5.03
C ILE A 103 -19.50 6.38 -5.88
N GLU A 104 -20.50 7.05 -5.32
CA GLU A 104 -21.31 8.05 -6.00
C GLU A 104 -20.51 9.30 -6.41
N SER A 105 -19.39 9.57 -5.72
CA SER A 105 -18.52 10.73 -6.01
C SER A 105 -17.49 10.44 -7.10
N ILE A 106 -17.31 9.18 -7.49
CA ILE A 106 -16.31 8.79 -8.49
C ILE A 106 -16.82 9.08 -9.88
N PRO A 107 -16.09 9.85 -10.71
CA PRO A 107 -16.48 10.10 -12.09
C PRO A 107 -16.62 8.79 -12.88
N TYR A 108 -17.75 8.62 -13.54
CA TYR A 108 -18.03 7.44 -14.37
C TYR A 108 -17.61 7.65 -15.84
N ASP A 109 -16.73 8.59 -16.08
CA ASP A 109 -16.24 8.87 -17.42
C ASP A 109 -15.10 7.91 -17.79
N ARG A 110 -15.29 7.18 -18.89
CA ARG A 110 -14.32 6.25 -19.45
C ARG A 110 -13.46 6.86 -20.56
N VAL A 111 -13.59 8.15 -20.75
CA VAL A 111 -12.89 8.87 -21.81
C VAL A 111 -12.09 9.99 -21.17
N ASP A 112 -10.82 10.14 -21.55
CA ASP A 112 -10.01 11.26 -21.08
C ASP A 112 -10.35 12.56 -21.85
N THR A 113 -9.71 13.67 -21.48
CA THR A 113 -9.93 14.97 -22.11
C THR A 113 -9.64 15.01 -23.62
N LEU A 114 -8.88 14.02 -24.13
CA LEU A 114 -8.54 13.87 -25.54
C LEU A 114 -9.43 12.84 -26.26
N GLY A 115 -10.48 12.35 -25.61
CA GLY A 115 -11.39 11.36 -26.19
C GLY A 115 -10.87 9.93 -26.22
N ARG A 116 -9.73 9.64 -25.57
CA ARG A 116 -9.15 8.29 -25.53
C ARG A 116 -9.81 7.45 -24.46
N LYS A 117 -10.08 6.18 -24.76
CA LYS A 117 -10.63 5.23 -23.80
C LYS A 117 -9.66 5.03 -22.61
N ARG A 118 -10.20 5.13 -21.41
CA ARG A 118 -9.47 4.84 -20.16
C ARG A 118 -10.20 3.80 -19.32
N GLN A 119 -9.47 3.16 -18.42
CA GLN A 119 -10.06 2.24 -17.48
C GLN A 119 -10.91 2.99 -16.45
N SER A 120 -12.11 2.46 -16.16
CA SER A 120 -12.97 3.03 -15.13
C SER A 120 -12.28 3.07 -13.77
N GLU A 121 -12.49 4.15 -13.02
CA GLU A 121 -12.03 4.27 -11.62
C GLU A 121 -12.91 3.48 -10.65
N VAL A 122 -14.06 2.96 -11.10
CA VAL A 122 -14.91 2.06 -10.33
C VAL A 122 -14.61 0.62 -10.74
N TYR A 123 -14.24 -0.21 -9.77
CA TYR A 123 -14.05 -1.64 -9.97
C TYR A 123 -15.34 -2.39 -9.66
N HIS A 124 -15.79 -3.20 -10.61
CA HIS A 124 -16.95 -4.08 -10.44
C HIS A 124 -16.49 -5.47 -10.08
N CYS A 125 -16.88 -5.94 -8.89
CA CYS A 125 -16.56 -7.29 -8.42
C CYS A 125 -17.27 -8.35 -9.26
N ARG A 126 -16.67 -9.53 -9.34
CA ARG A 126 -17.14 -10.65 -10.15
C ARG A 126 -17.50 -11.85 -9.27
N LYS A 127 -18.04 -12.88 -9.89
CA LYS A 127 -18.41 -14.16 -9.25
C LYS A 127 -19.40 -13.93 -8.09
N ASP A 128 -19.08 -14.49 -6.93
CA ASP A 128 -19.91 -14.45 -5.71
C ASP A 128 -20.11 -13.03 -5.13
N GLU A 129 -19.25 -12.08 -5.45
CA GLU A 129 -19.38 -10.69 -5.06
C GLU A 129 -19.95 -9.78 -6.16
N LYS A 130 -20.54 -10.36 -7.20
CA LYS A 130 -21.15 -9.61 -8.30
C LYS A 130 -22.15 -8.57 -7.77
N GLY A 131 -22.06 -7.34 -8.30
CA GLY A 131 -22.88 -6.21 -7.87
C GLY A 131 -22.19 -5.28 -6.90
N LYS A 132 -21.12 -5.73 -6.23
CA LYS A 132 -20.30 -4.90 -5.36
C LYS A 132 -19.37 -4.00 -6.19
N LYS A 133 -19.27 -2.74 -5.80
CA LYS A 133 -18.42 -1.75 -6.44
C LYS A 133 -17.35 -1.26 -5.48
N LEU A 134 -16.13 -1.10 -5.95
CA LEU A 134 -15.00 -0.62 -5.18
C LEU A 134 -14.30 0.53 -5.91
N ASP A 135 -13.66 1.41 -5.14
CA ASP A 135 -12.81 2.48 -5.68
C ASP A 135 -11.49 1.89 -6.18
N ARG A 136 -11.30 1.87 -7.49
CA ARG A 136 -10.09 1.31 -8.11
C ARG A 136 -8.82 2.03 -7.70
N VAL A 137 -8.86 3.35 -7.50
CA VAL A 137 -7.69 4.12 -7.07
C VAL A 137 -7.24 3.69 -5.67
N ALA A 138 -8.20 3.52 -4.75
CA ALA A 138 -7.90 3.01 -3.40
C ALA A 138 -7.39 1.56 -3.44
N MET A 139 -7.92 0.72 -4.34
CA MET A 139 -7.43 -0.64 -4.56
C MET A 139 -5.99 -0.66 -5.06
N VAL A 140 -5.64 0.21 -6.00
CA VAL A 140 -4.26 0.33 -6.51
C VAL A 140 -3.33 0.76 -5.38
N THR A 141 -3.74 1.68 -4.54
CA THR A 141 -2.98 2.14 -3.37
C THR A 141 -2.68 0.99 -2.42
N ALA A 142 -3.69 0.20 -2.05
CA ALA A 142 -3.52 -0.97 -1.20
C ALA A 142 -2.66 -2.06 -1.87
N SER A 143 -2.87 -2.28 -3.16
CA SER A 143 -2.10 -3.25 -3.94
C SER A 143 -0.60 -2.94 -3.94
N LYS A 144 -0.23 -1.69 -4.14
CA LYS A 144 1.17 -1.26 -4.15
C LYS A 144 1.84 -1.45 -2.79
N ALA A 145 1.14 -1.17 -1.70
CA ALA A 145 1.65 -1.39 -0.35
C ALA A 145 1.95 -2.87 -0.08
N LEU A 146 1.12 -3.77 -0.62
CA LEU A 146 1.32 -5.22 -0.51
C LEU A 146 2.32 -5.79 -1.53
N GLY A 147 2.78 -4.97 -2.47
CA GLY A 147 3.70 -5.41 -3.52
C GLY A 147 3.05 -6.17 -4.67
N HIS A 148 1.74 -6.04 -4.86
CA HIS A 148 1.00 -6.58 -6.00
C HIS A 148 0.85 -5.54 -7.11
N ASN A 149 0.78 -6.01 -8.37
CA ASN A 149 0.56 -5.17 -9.54
C ASN A 149 -0.86 -5.27 -10.11
N ARG A 150 -1.66 -6.20 -9.59
CA ARG A 150 -3.02 -6.48 -10.08
C ARG A 150 -4.06 -6.18 -9.01
N VAL A 151 -5.04 -5.36 -9.35
CA VAL A 151 -6.16 -5.04 -8.45
C VAL A 151 -7.06 -6.25 -8.20
N GLU A 152 -7.16 -7.19 -9.14
CA GLU A 152 -7.96 -8.41 -8.98
C GLU A 152 -7.47 -9.26 -7.81
N VAL A 153 -6.17 -9.30 -7.56
CA VAL A 153 -5.58 -10.02 -6.41
C VAL A 153 -6.08 -9.40 -5.11
N ILE A 154 -6.12 -8.08 -5.02
CA ILE A 154 -6.65 -7.38 -3.84
C ILE A 154 -8.13 -7.68 -3.65
N ALA A 155 -8.95 -7.54 -4.70
CA ALA A 155 -10.39 -7.79 -4.62
C ALA A 155 -10.70 -9.23 -4.20
N ASN A 156 -10.02 -10.21 -4.79
CA ASN A 156 -10.33 -11.63 -4.60
C ASN A 156 -9.77 -12.20 -3.29
N ASN A 157 -8.64 -11.71 -2.81
CA ASN A 157 -7.92 -12.34 -1.70
C ASN A 157 -7.90 -11.50 -0.42
N TYR A 158 -8.08 -10.17 -0.50
CA TYR A 158 -7.89 -9.28 0.65
C TYR A 158 -9.10 -8.41 0.98
N LEU A 159 -9.93 -8.05 0.03
CA LEU A 159 -11.07 -7.17 0.24
C LEU A 159 -12.42 -7.89 0.25
N ARG A 160 -12.43 -9.20 0.39
CA ARG A 160 -13.68 -9.97 0.52
C ARG A 160 -14.34 -9.64 1.87
N GLY A 161 -15.63 -9.39 1.85
CA GLY A 161 -16.41 -9.05 3.04
C GLY A 161 -16.53 -7.56 3.34
N LEU A 162 -15.98 -6.71 2.48
CA LEU A 162 -16.23 -5.27 2.58
C LEU A 162 -17.63 -4.89 2.12
#